data_acd05fb360538ceb8a2ecf9741561d92
#
_entry.id   acd05fb360538ceb8a2ecf9741561d92
#
_cell.length_a   1.000
_cell.length_b   1.000
_cell.length_c   1.000
_cell.angle_alpha   90.00
_cell.angle_beta   90.00
_cell.angle_gamma   90.00
#
_symmetry.space_group_name_H-M   'P 1'
#
loop_
_entity.id
_entity.type
_entity.pdbx_description
1 polymer ?
#
loop_
_entity_poly.entity_id
_entity_poly.type
_entity_poly.pdbx_seq_one_letter_code
_entity_poly.pdbx_strand_id
1 'polypeptide(L)'
;VANSNARVVIRQNGIKLQETTVAPGAFVINDLYPTGYGGDLQVDIEEADGSVRSFSVPYAAVPRSLREGQHRYSLTAGAVRGLRESAPFFSQAGWQYGFSNMLTAYGGATVAKGYFSPTVGAVFNTPWGAFGLDLTHANTRIPHDRSYSGQSLRVTYAKTFPESGTGITLAAYRYSTNGFFGINEAMRARDLTRPAASGAPPLLSRPRTRAAMTLS
;
A
#
# COMPACT_ATOMS: atom_id res chain seq x y z
N VAL A 1 -19.87 -19.11 15.77
CA VAL A 1 -20.68 -20.31 16.05
C VAL A 1 -22.10 -20.03 15.61
N ALA A 2 -22.71 -20.91 14.82
CA ALA A 2 -24.13 -20.88 14.46
C ALA A 2 -24.92 -21.86 15.38
N ASN A 3 -26.13 -21.47 15.79
CA ASN A 3 -26.97 -22.33 16.63
C ASN A 3 -27.84 -23.27 15.77
N SER A 4 -28.13 -22.85 14.54
CA SER A 4 -28.89 -23.58 13.56
C SER A 4 -28.20 -23.51 12.21
N ASN A 5 -28.80 -24.02 11.12
CA ASN A 5 -28.35 -23.67 9.78
C ASN A 5 -28.47 -22.16 9.59
N ALA A 6 -27.38 -21.49 9.36
CA ALA A 6 -27.36 -20.03 9.32
C ALA A 6 -26.76 -19.51 8.01
N ARG A 7 -27.26 -18.37 7.57
CA ARG A 7 -26.69 -17.60 6.49
C ARG A 7 -25.76 -16.55 7.09
N VAL A 8 -24.49 -16.61 6.71
CA VAL A 8 -23.47 -15.67 7.16
C VAL A 8 -23.20 -14.66 6.04
N VAL A 9 -23.44 -13.39 6.30
CA VAL A 9 -23.18 -12.29 5.38
C VAL A 9 -22.06 -11.43 5.94
N ILE A 10 -21.01 -11.25 5.17
CA ILE A 10 -19.86 -10.42 5.55
C ILE A 10 -19.89 -9.15 4.70
N ARG A 11 -19.88 -8.00 5.37
CA ARG A 11 -19.84 -6.68 4.76
C ARG A 11 -18.62 -5.91 5.21
N GLN A 12 -18.14 -4.99 4.37
CA GLN A 12 -17.14 -4.00 4.74
C GLN A 12 -17.53 -2.66 4.15
N ASN A 13 -17.57 -1.62 4.98
CA ASN A 13 -18.00 -0.28 4.56
C ASN A 13 -19.36 -0.28 3.86
N GLY A 14 -20.30 -1.15 4.30
CA GLY A 14 -21.62 -1.31 3.72
C GLY A 14 -21.68 -2.19 2.46
N ILE A 15 -20.54 -2.57 1.87
CA ILE A 15 -20.48 -3.42 0.69
C ILE A 15 -20.46 -4.90 1.11
N LYS A 16 -21.36 -5.71 0.55
CA LYS A 16 -21.35 -7.17 0.76
C LYS A 16 -20.15 -7.80 0.06
N LEU A 17 -19.32 -8.48 0.84
CA LEU A 17 -18.12 -9.14 0.36
C LEU A 17 -18.35 -10.61 0.07
N GLN A 18 -19.05 -11.27 0.99
CA GLN A 18 -19.30 -12.70 0.91
C GLN A 18 -20.61 -13.05 1.60
N GLU A 19 -21.21 -14.10 1.08
CA GLU A 19 -22.39 -14.74 1.68
C GLU A 19 -22.19 -16.25 1.58
N THR A 20 -22.37 -16.95 2.69
CA THR A 20 -22.23 -18.41 2.76
C THR A 20 -23.23 -18.99 3.74
N THR A 21 -23.63 -20.23 3.53
CA THR A 21 -24.47 -20.97 4.46
C THR A 21 -23.61 -21.93 5.27
N VAL A 22 -23.79 -21.93 6.57
CA VAL A 22 -23.06 -22.77 7.51
C VAL A 22 -23.98 -23.68 8.29
N ALA A 23 -23.50 -24.88 8.62
CA ALA A 23 -24.19 -25.81 9.49
C ALA A 23 -24.10 -25.34 10.96
N PRO A 24 -25.00 -25.87 11.85
CA PRO A 24 -24.90 -25.61 13.28
C PRO A 24 -23.52 -25.99 13.84
N GLY A 25 -22.98 -25.17 14.72
CA GLY A 25 -21.70 -25.39 15.35
C GLY A 25 -20.65 -24.30 15.05
N ALA A 26 -19.40 -24.64 15.33
CA ALA A 26 -18.28 -23.78 15.00
C ALA A 26 -17.98 -23.86 13.51
N PHE A 27 -17.80 -22.72 12.87
CA PHE A 27 -17.42 -22.61 11.46
C PHE A 27 -16.23 -21.68 11.29
N VAL A 28 -15.49 -21.86 10.20
CA VAL A 28 -14.36 -21.02 9.81
C VAL A 28 -14.58 -20.61 8.36
N ILE A 29 -14.40 -19.32 8.08
CA ILE A 29 -14.46 -18.76 6.74
C ILE A 29 -13.05 -18.33 6.36
N ASN A 30 -12.42 -19.07 5.46
CA ASN A 30 -11.02 -18.88 5.06
C ASN A 30 -10.85 -18.25 3.68
N ASP A 31 -11.96 -18.07 2.94
CA ASP A 31 -11.98 -17.69 1.53
C ASP A 31 -12.49 -16.26 1.29
N LEU A 32 -12.38 -15.40 2.30
CA LEU A 32 -12.68 -13.98 2.13
C LEU A 32 -11.78 -13.35 1.07
N TYR A 33 -12.40 -12.78 0.04
CA TYR A 33 -11.68 -12.00 -0.95
C TYR A 33 -10.97 -10.83 -0.28
N PRO A 34 -9.72 -10.51 -0.68
CA PRO A 34 -9.01 -9.35 -0.16
C PRO A 34 -9.84 -8.11 -0.49
N THR A 35 -10.42 -7.53 0.53
CA THR A 35 -11.16 -6.30 0.43
C THR A 35 -10.18 -5.14 0.44
N GLY A 36 -10.45 -4.13 -0.34
CA GLY A 36 -9.60 -2.93 -0.38
C GLY A 36 -9.40 -2.31 1.00
N TYR A 37 -8.52 -1.44 1.07
CA TYR A 37 -8.04 -0.59 2.18
C TYR A 37 -8.93 -0.48 3.41
N GLY A 38 -8.61 -1.23 4.46
CA GLY A 38 -8.99 -1.01 5.84
C GLY A 38 -10.51 -0.79 6.13
N GLY A 39 -10.93 -1.22 7.26
CA GLY A 39 -12.30 -1.08 7.75
C GLY A 39 -12.77 -2.39 8.36
N ASP A 40 -13.53 -2.29 9.42
CA ASP A 40 -14.05 -3.45 10.12
C ASP A 40 -14.97 -4.27 9.22
N LEU A 41 -14.87 -5.59 9.37
CA LEU A 41 -15.81 -6.51 8.75
C LEU A 41 -17.04 -6.62 9.65
N GLN A 42 -18.19 -6.24 9.13
CA GLN A 42 -19.45 -6.54 9.76
C GLN A 42 -19.87 -7.95 9.35
N VAL A 43 -20.06 -8.81 10.35
CA VAL A 43 -20.50 -10.19 10.14
C VAL A 43 -21.91 -10.32 10.70
N ASP A 44 -22.87 -10.60 9.83
CA ASP A 44 -24.25 -10.84 10.17
C ASP A 44 -24.51 -12.34 10.04
N ILE A 45 -24.95 -12.99 11.12
CA ILE A 45 -25.36 -14.39 11.16
C ILE A 45 -26.88 -14.40 11.26
N GLU A 46 -27.54 -14.84 10.21
CA GLU A 46 -28.99 -14.99 10.14
C GLU A 46 -29.33 -16.46 10.32
N GLU A 47 -29.91 -16.78 11.48
CA GLU A 47 -30.27 -18.14 11.84
C GLU A 47 -31.57 -18.60 11.17
N ALA A 48 -31.84 -19.91 11.17
CA ALA A 48 -33.05 -20.46 10.54
C ALA A 48 -34.35 -19.97 11.19
N ASP A 49 -34.32 -19.54 12.43
CA ASP A 49 -35.49 -18.96 13.16
C ASP A 49 -35.70 -17.47 12.82
N GLY A 50 -34.89 -16.88 11.93
CA GLY A 50 -34.93 -15.47 11.54
C GLY A 50 -34.21 -14.53 12.50
N SER A 51 -33.62 -15.02 13.58
CA SER A 51 -32.77 -14.18 14.45
C SER A 51 -31.49 -13.79 13.74
N VAL A 52 -31.06 -12.53 13.91
CA VAL A 52 -29.86 -11.98 13.33
C VAL A 52 -28.91 -11.55 14.43
N ARG A 53 -27.69 -12.11 14.42
CA ARG A 53 -26.59 -11.66 15.27
C ARG A 53 -25.54 -10.97 14.44
N SER A 54 -25.28 -9.71 14.76
CA SER A 54 -24.26 -8.89 14.10
C SER A 54 -23.11 -8.63 15.05
N PHE A 55 -21.89 -8.75 14.56
CA PHE A 55 -20.69 -8.33 15.27
C PHE A 55 -19.67 -7.78 14.29
N SER A 56 -18.81 -6.90 14.78
CA SER A 56 -17.72 -6.33 14.01
C SER A 56 -16.43 -7.09 14.29
N VAL A 57 -15.69 -7.40 13.23
CA VAL A 57 -14.35 -7.98 13.31
C VAL A 57 -13.38 -6.93 12.78
N PRO A 58 -12.50 -6.39 13.62
CA PRO A 58 -11.46 -5.49 13.15
C PRO A 58 -10.64 -6.17 12.06
N TYR A 59 -10.66 -5.57 10.88
CA TYR A 59 -9.91 -6.08 9.73
C TYR A 59 -8.91 -5.04 9.26
N ALA A 60 -7.69 -5.14 9.75
CA ALA A 60 -6.55 -4.40 9.22
C ALA A 60 -5.85 -5.28 8.18
N ALA A 61 -6.22 -5.13 6.92
CA ALA A 61 -5.41 -5.68 5.85
C ALA A 61 -4.11 -4.87 5.80
N VAL A 62 -2.98 -5.55 5.93
CA VAL A 62 -1.71 -4.92 5.55
C VAL A 62 -1.81 -4.58 4.06
N PRO A 63 -1.64 -3.32 3.65
CA PRO A 63 -2.04 -2.85 2.32
C PRO A 63 -1.40 -3.57 1.13
N ARG A 64 -0.47 -4.48 1.36
CA ARG A 64 0.27 -5.20 0.32
C ARG A 64 0.31 -6.72 0.49
N SER A 65 -0.44 -7.27 1.44
CA SER A 65 -0.52 -8.72 1.61
C SER A 65 -1.53 -9.34 0.65
N LEU A 66 -1.15 -10.43 0.01
CA LEU A 66 -2.01 -11.24 -0.86
C LEU A 66 -2.06 -12.68 -0.33
N ARG A 67 -3.16 -13.37 -0.62
CA ARG A 67 -3.27 -14.80 -0.36
C ARG A 67 -2.39 -15.59 -1.33
N GLU A 68 -2.06 -16.80 -0.94
CA GLU A 68 -1.31 -17.74 -1.79
C GLU A 68 -1.93 -17.90 -3.18
N GLY A 69 -1.09 -17.86 -4.21
CA GLY A 69 -1.47 -17.99 -5.60
C GLY A 69 -2.14 -16.76 -6.23
N GLN A 70 -2.43 -15.71 -5.45
CA GLN A 70 -3.06 -14.51 -5.98
C GLN A 70 -2.06 -13.54 -6.61
N HIS A 71 -2.48 -12.96 -7.73
CA HIS A 71 -1.77 -11.91 -8.45
C HIS A 71 -2.54 -10.59 -8.37
N ARG A 72 -1.84 -9.49 -8.24
CA ARG A 72 -2.38 -8.15 -8.40
C ARG A 72 -1.52 -7.34 -9.36
N TYR A 73 -2.15 -6.76 -10.36
CA TYR A 73 -1.52 -5.85 -11.31
C TYR A 73 -2.03 -4.45 -11.06
N SER A 74 -1.17 -3.47 -11.24
CA SER A 74 -1.53 -2.05 -11.21
C SER A 74 -0.85 -1.33 -12.36
N LEU A 75 -1.61 -0.52 -13.09
CA LEU A 75 -1.08 0.37 -14.10
C LEU A 75 -1.69 1.76 -13.87
N THR A 76 -0.84 2.74 -13.74
CA THR A 76 -1.24 4.14 -13.57
C THR A 76 -0.48 4.97 -14.59
N ALA A 77 -1.19 5.85 -15.27
CA ALA A 77 -0.61 6.83 -16.18
C ALA A 77 -1.25 8.19 -15.95
N GLY A 78 -0.47 9.25 -16.11
CA GLY A 78 -0.95 10.60 -15.86
C GLY A 78 0.10 11.66 -16.10
N ALA A 79 -0.24 12.90 -15.77
CA ALA A 79 0.67 14.01 -15.85
C ALA A 79 0.92 14.63 -14.47
N VAL A 80 2.16 15.00 -14.19
CA VAL A 80 2.53 15.67 -12.95
C VAL A 80 2.08 17.12 -13.02
N ARG A 81 1.17 17.53 -12.13
CA ARG A 81 0.62 18.89 -12.08
C ARG A 81 1.42 19.77 -11.12
N GLY A 82 1.22 21.08 -11.20
CA GLY A 82 1.84 22.06 -10.29
C GLY A 82 3.30 22.38 -10.61
N LEU A 83 3.73 22.17 -11.86
CA LEU A 83 4.99 22.62 -12.42
C LEU A 83 4.76 23.93 -13.22
N ARG A 84 5.82 24.73 -13.37
CA ARG A 84 5.74 26.08 -13.96
C ARG A 84 5.42 26.09 -15.46
N GLU A 85 6.04 25.19 -16.21
CA GLU A 85 6.01 25.23 -17.68
C GLU A 85 5.53 23.94 -18.35
N SER A 86 5.45 22.82 -17.64
CA SER A 86 5.11 21.55 -18.27
C SER A 86 4.39 20.60 -17.31
N ALA A 87 3.51 19.78 -17.86
CA ALA A 87 2.91 18.65 -17.16
C ALA A 87 3.51 17.34 -17.71
N PRO A 88 4.74 16.93 -17.28
CA PRO A 88 5.38 15.76 -17.81
C PRO A 88 4.54 14.52 -17.53
N PHE A 89 4.37 13.71 -18.56
CA PHE A 89 3.67 12.44 -18.47
C PHE A 89 4.51 11.43 -17.68
N PHE A 90 3.85 10.64 -16.86
CA PHE A 90 4.46 9.49 -16.19
C PHE A 90 3.60 8.24 -16.35
N SER A 91 4.22 7.10 -16.26
CA SER A 91 3.59 5.80 -16.18
C SER A 91 4.20 5.01 -15.02
N GLN A 92 3.36 4.28 -14.31
CA GLN A 92 3.75 3.40 -13.22
C GLN A 92 3.08 2.06 -13.42
N ALA A 93 3.88 0.99 -13.38
CA ALA A 93 3.40 -0.37 -13.41
C ALA A 93 3.84 -1.10 -12.15
N GLY A 94 3.00 -1.98 -11.63
CA GLY A 94 3.30 -2.82 -10.48
C GLY A 94 2.67 -4.19 -10.62
N TRP A 95 3.33 -5.16 -10.02
CA TRP A 95 2.87 -6.53 -9.91
C TRP A 95 3.15 -7.05 -8.51
N GLN A 96 2.22 -7.84 -7.97
CA GLN A 96 2.31 -8.46 -6.65
C GLN A 96 1.89 -9.92 -6.79
N TYR A 97 2.53 -10.78 -6.01
CA TYR A 97 2.25 -12.19 -5.94
C TYR A 97 2.30 -12.72 -4.52
N GLY A 98 1.27 -13.45 -4.11
CA GLY A 98 1.20 -14.17 -2.85
C GLY A 98 1.86 -15.54 -3.00
N PHE A 99 3.06 -15.72 -2.46
CA PHE A 99 3.75 -17.02 -2.43
C PHE A 99 3.17 -17.95 -1.39
N SER A 100 2.70 -17.39 -0.30
CA SER A 100 1.99 -18.06 0.77
C SER A 100 1.16 -17.06 1.56
N ASN A 101 0.34 -17.51 2.49
CA ASN A 101 -0.39 -16.61 3.39
C ASN A 101 0.56 -15.76 4.29
N MET A 102 1.83 -16.18 4.41
CA MET A 102 2.85 -15.47 5.18
C MET A 102 3.71 -14.54 4.32
N LEU A 103 3.85 -14.80 3.02
CA LEU A 103 4.78 -14.08 2.16
C LEU A 103 4.10 -13.59 0.88
N THR A 104 4.13 -12.28 0.69
CA THR A 104 3.80 -11.60 -0.57
C THR A 104 5.02 -10.86 -1.07
N ALA A 105 5.43 -11.09 -2.30
CA ALA A 105 6.44 -10.27 -2.97
C ALA A 105 5.79 -9.36 -4.00
N TYR A 106 6.42 -8.24 -4.28
CA TYR A 106 5.97 -7.28 -5.27
C TYR A 106 7.13 -6.57 -5.94
N GLY A 107 6.86 -6.11 -7.13
CA GLY A 107 7.79 -5.30 -7.90
C GLY A 107 7.04 -4.30 -8.77
N GLY A 108 7.74 -3.27 -9.19
CA GLY A 108 7.16 -2.26 -10.06
C GLY A 108 8.20 -1.29 -10.57
N ALA A 109 7.78 -0.41 -11.47
CA ALA A 109 8.61 0.67 -11.95
C ALA A 109 7.78 1.91 -12.24
N THR A 110 8.39 3.06 -12.02
CA THR A 110 7.85 4.37 -12.41
C THR A 110 8.76 4.97 -13.48
N VAL A 111 8.17 5.39 -14.58
CA VAL A 111 8.86 5.96 -15.73
C VAL A 111 8.28 7.32 -16.05
N ALA A 112 9.13 8.31 -16.23
CA ALA A 112 8.76 9.62 -16.75
C ALA A 112 9.93 10.18 -17.58
N LYS A 113 9.73 11.30 -18.27
CA LYS A 113 10.79 11.92 -19.06
C LYS A 113 12.04 12.18 -18.21
N GLY A 114 13.13 11.43 -18.47
CA GLY A 114 14.39 11.52 -17.73
C GLY A 114 14.31 11.06 -16.28
N TYR A 115 13.37 10.17 -15.97
CA TYR A 115 13.21 9.54 -14.68
C TYR A 115 12.85 8.06 -14.83
N PHE A 116 13.55 7.20 -14.10
CA PHE A 116 13.28 5.78 -14.03
C PHE A 116 13.49 5.30 -12.60
N SER A 117 12.49 4.63 -12.02
CA SER A 117 12.55 4.17 -10.64
C SER A 117 11.90 2.80 -10.47
N PRO A 118 12.70 1.72 -10.53
CA PRO A 118 12.25 0.39 -10.14
C PRO A 118 12.13 0.26 -8.62
N THR A 119 11.18 -0.55 -8.19
CA THR A 119 10.94 -0.91 -6.78
C THR A 119 10.75 -2.41 -6.68
N VAL A 120 11.33 -3.03 -5.67
CA VAL A 120 11.06 -4.40 -5.26
C VAL A 120 10.80 -4.44 -3.77
N GLY A 121 9.97 -5.37 -3.33
CA GLY A 121 9.67 -5.49 -1.92
C GLY A 121 8.97 -6.79 -1.57
N ALA A 122 8.86 -7.03 -0.27
CA ALA A 122 8.15 -8.17 0.28
C ALA A 122 7.39 -7.78 1.55
N VAL A 123 6.32 -8.49 1.82
CA VAL A 123 5.55 -8.43 3.06
C VAL A 123 5.54 -9.80 3.69
N PHE A 124 5.88 -9.84 4.98
CA PHE A 124 5.84 -11.02 5.82
C PHE A 124 4.74 -10.86 6.86
N ASN A 125 3.75 -11.74 6.83
CA ASN A 125 2.69 -11.81 7.83
C ASN A 125 3.10 -12.83 8.88
N THR A 126 3.21 -12.40 10.13
CA THR A 126 3.56 -13.24 11.26
C THR A 126 2.52 -13.08 12.38
N PRO A 127 2.44 -14.00 13.35
CA PRO A 127 1.58 -13.85 14.52
C PRO A 127 1.87 -12.59 15.36
N TRP A 128 3.08 -12.05 15.23
CA TRP A 128 3.49 -10.82 15.94
C TRP A 128 3.17 -9.53 15.18
N GLY A 129 2.70 -9.63 13.94
CA GLY A 129 2.40 -8.51 13.08
C GLY A 129 2.95 -8.71 11.67
N ALA A 130 2.68 -7.76 10.81
CA ALA A 130 3.15 -7.76 9.44
C ALA A 130 4.34 -6.82 9.26
N PHE A 131 5.35 -7.32 8.61
CA PHE A 131 6.58 -6.61 8.28
C PHE A 131 6.66 -6.42 6.78
N GLY A 132 6.87 -5.20 6.33
CA GLY A 132 7.13 -4.86 4.93
C GLY A 132 8.53 -4.32 4.76
N LEU A 133 9.18 -4.75 3.68
CA LEU A 133 10.48 -4.25 3.27
C LEU A 133 10.43 -3.87 1.79
N ASP A 134 10.83 -2.64 1.46
CA ASP A 134 10.91 -2.16 0.09
C ASP A 134 12.27 -1.55 -0.21
N LEU A 135 12.81 -1.87 -1.36
CA LEU A 135 13.97 -1.21 -1.94
C LEU A 135 13.56 -0.54 -3.25
N THR A 136 13.77 0.76 -3.34
CA THR A 136 13.54 1.55 -4.55
C THR A 136 14.84 2.16 -5.01
N HIS A 137 15.19 1.97 -6.26
CA HIS A 137 16.28 2.67 -6.93
C HIS A 137 15.69 3.77 -7.81
N ALA A 138 16.27 4.96 -7.82
CA ALA A 138 15.81 6.05 -8.68
C ALA A 138 16.99 6.62 -9.47
N ASN A 139 16.78 6.78 -10.77
CA ASN A 139 17.70 7.45 -11.67
C ASN A 139 16.99 8.68 -12.26
N THR A 140 17.57 9.85 -12.06
CA THR A 140 17.00 11.13 -12.47
C THR A 140 18.01 11.90 -13.32
N ARG A 141 17.67 12.19 -14.56
CA ARG A 141 18.47 13.03 -15.45
C ARG A 141 17.93 14.45 -15.44
N ILE A 142 18.71 15.39 -14.91
CA ILE A 142 18.36 16.81 -14.87
C ILE A 142 18.98 17.51 -16.09
N PRO A 143 18.19 18.23 -16.91
CA PRO A 143 18.74 18.99 -18.04
C PRO A 143 19.74 20.04 -17.55
N HIS A 144 20.83 20.23 -18.29
CA HIS A 144 21.92 21.18 -17.98
C HIS A 144 22.66 20.91 -16.65
N ASP A 145 22.42 19.77 -16.02
CA ASP A 145 23.12 19.27 -14.84
C ASP A 145 23.47 17.79 -15.06
N ARG A 146 23.91 17.12 -14.00
CA ARG A 146 24.29 15.70 -14.03
C ARG A 146 23.08 14.78 -13.82
N SER A 147 23.29 13.50 -14.09
CA SER A 147 22.38 12.44 -13.67
C SER A 147 22.60 12.10 -12.19
N TYR A 148 21.52 11.94 -11.48
CA TYR A 148 21.50 11.55 -10.08
C TYR A 148 20.94 10.13 -9.95
N SER A 149 21.59 9.32 -9.14
CA SER A 149 21.19 7.96 -8.87
C SER A 149 21.20 7.73 -7.35
N GLY A 150 20.16 7.11 -6.84
CA GLY A 150 20.06 6.86 -5.42
C GLY A 150 19.09 5.72 -5.09
N GLN A 151 19.16 5.28 -3.83
CA GLN A 151 18.34 4.20 -3.31
C GLN A 151 17.52 4.68 -2.13
N SER A 152 16.35 4.08 -1.95
CA SER A 152 15.50 4.29 -0.79
C SER A 152 15.06 2.95 -0.23
N LEU A 153 15.37 2.72 1.03
CA LEU A 153 14.92 1.57 1.81
C LEU A 153 13.76 2.01 2.69
N ARG A 154 12.67 1.25 2.67
CA ARG A 154 11.53 1.47 3.55
C ARG A 154 11.21 0.19 4.31
N VAL A 155 11.06 0.32 5.62
CA VAL A 155 10.59 -0.74 6.52
C VAL A 155 9.24 -0.33 7.06
N THR A 156 8.28 -1.21 7.04
CA THR A 156 6.92 -1.00 7.57
C THR A 156 6.60 -2.11 8.57
N TYR A 157 5.98 -1.75 9.67
CA TYR A 157 5.42 -2.71 10.61
C TYR A 157 3.97 -2.35 10.90
N ALA A 158 3.10 -3.36 10.93
CA ALA A 158 1.71 -3.20 11.30
C ALA A 158 1.25 -4.34 12.19
N LYS A 159 0.57 -4.04 13.28
CA LYS A 159 -0.06 -5.01 14.15
C LYS A 159 -1.44 -4.52 14.58
N THR A 160 -2.41 -5.42 14.51
CA THR A 160 -3.77 -5.19 15.03
C THR A 160 -3.97 -6.07 16.25
N PHE A 161 -4.54 -5.51 17.31
CA PHE A 161 -4.91 -6.21 18.54
C PHE A 161 -6.42 -6.42 18.54
N PRO A 162 -6.91 -7.63 18.21
CA PRO A 162 -8.36 -7.88 18.06
C PRO A 162 -9.14 -7.67 19.35
N GLU A 163 -8.51 -7.93 20.50
CA GLU A 163 -9.16 -7.87 21.82
C GLU A 163 -9.49 -6.44 22.27
N SER A 164 -8.68 -5.46 21.86
CA SER A 164 -8.87 -4.05 22.22
C SER A 164 -9.42 -3.19 21.09
N GLY A 165 -9.61 -3.76 19.89
CA GLY A 165 -9.96 -3.00 18.69
C GLY A 165 -8.90 -1.99 18.27
N THR A 166 -7.69 -2.03 18.86
CA THR A 166 -6.62 -1.09 18.60
C THR A 166 -5.70 -1.61 17.52
N GLY A 167 -5.47 -0.83 16.48
CA GLY A 167 -4.47 -1.08 15.44
C GLY A 167 -3.25 -0.18 15.66
N ILE A 168 -2.07 -0.77 15.78
CA ILE A 168 -0.81 -0.02 15.74
C ILE A 168 -0.20 -0.24 14.37
N THR A 169 -0.11 0.83 13.59
CA THR A 169 0.68 0.84 12.37
C THR A 169 1.89 1.73 12.58
N LEU A 170 3.05 1.12 12.77
CA LEU A 170 4.30 1.83 12.69
C LEU A 170 4.66 1.96 11.21
N ALA A 171 4.17 3.03 10.59
CA ALA A 171 4.41 3.25 9.19
C ALA A 171 5.83 3.77 8.96
N ALA A 172 6.60 2.93 8.32
CA ALA A 172 7.69 3.28 7.43
C ALA A 172 8.82 4.17 7.99
N TYR A 173 9.79 3.54 8.59
CA TYR A 173 11.14 4.09 8.55
C TYR A 173 11.63 4.08 7.10
N ARG A 174 11.95 5.25 6.55
CA ARG A 174 12.50 5.40 5.20
C ARG A 174 13.88 6.03 5.28
N TYR A 175 14.86 5.32 4.80
CA TYR A 175 16.21 5.82 4.58
C TYR A 175 16.44 6.06 3.09
N SER A 176 16.98 7.19 2.72
CA SER A 176 17.29 7.50 1.31
C SER A 176 18.71 8.06 1.19
N THR A 177 19.43 7.61 0.17
CA THR A 177 20.75 8.13 -0.17
C THR A 177 20.66 9.54 -0.78
N ASN A 178 21.77 10.27 -0.80
CA ASN A 178 21.82 11.68 -1.27
C ASN A 178 21.36 11.88 -2.71
N GLY A 179 21.51 10.88 -3.57
CA GLY A 179 21.13 10.94 -5.00
C GLY A 179 19.70 10.49 -5.27
N PHE A 180 18.94 10.07 -4.26
CA PHE A 180 17.57 9.61 -4.43
C PHE A 180 16.61 10.77 -4.62
N PHE A 181 15.83 10.73 -5.71
CA PHE A 181 14.71 11.63 -5.99
C PHE A 181 13.42 10.83 -6.14
N GLY A 182 12.36 11.22 -5.41
CA GLY A 182 11.02 10.78 -5.74
C GLY A 182 10.53 11.46 -7.03
N ILE A 183 9.52 10.89 -7.69
CA ILE A 183 9.02 11.42 -8.97
C ILE A 183 8.67 12.92 -8.91
N ASN A 184 7.98 13.35 -7.86
CA ASN A 184 7.60 14.77 -7.71
C ASN A 184 8.82 15.67 -7.51
N GLU A 185 9.81 15.22 -6.76
CA GLU A 185 11.07 15.94 -6.53
C GLU A 185 11.89 16.00 -7.81
N ALA A 186 11.97 14.88 -8.54
CA ALA A 186 12.66 14.80 -9.83
C ALA A 186 12.04 15.75 -10.87
N MET A 187 10.71 15.77 -10.97
CA MET A 187 10.03 16.64 -11.92
C MET A 187 10.15 18.11 -11.55
N ARG A 188 10.07 18.46 -10.27
CA ARG A 188 10.31 19.84 -9.79
C ARG A 188 11.75 20.28 -10.03
N ALA A 189 12.75 19.43 -9.73
CA ALA A 189 14.15 19.74 -9.99
C ALA A 189 14.41 19.99 -11.48
N ARG A 190 13.79 19.20 -12.35
CA ARG A 190 13.87 19.37 -13.82
C ARG A 190 13.19 20.64 -14.32
N ASP A 191 12.07 21.04 -13.70
CA ASP A 191 11.32 22.25 -14.03
C ASP A 191 12.09 23.51 -13.63
N LEU A 192 12.78 23.47 -12.48
CA LEU A 192 13.59 24.59 -11.96
C LEU A 192 14.91 24.81 -12.72
N THR A 193 15.46 23.77 -13.35
CA THR A 193 16.71 23.87 -14.14
C THR A 193 16.50 24.26 -15.59
N ARG A 194 15.25 24.38 -16.05
CA ARG A 194 14.95 25.05 -17.31
C ARG A 194 15.22 26.55 -17.14
N PRO A 195 15.86 27.22 -18.10
CA PRO A 195 16.15 28.64 -17.97
C PRO A 195 14.84 29.43 -17.87
N ALA A 196 14.49 29.75 -16.62
CA ALA A 196 13.47 30.76 -16.36
C ALA A 196 14.11 32.14 -16.48
N ALA A 197 13.37 33.10 -16.99
CA ALA A 197 13.83 34.48 -17.21
C ALA A 197 14.18 35.27 -15.92
N SER A 198 14.35 34.63 -14.76
CA SER A 198 14.74 35.27 -13.50
C SER A 198 15.62 34.34 -12.65
N GLY A 199 16.88 34.72 -12.52
CA GLY A 199 17.89 33.97 -11.82
C GLY A 199 17.76 34.03 -10.30
N ALA A 200 17.39 32.93 -9.68
CA ALA A 200 17.72 32.63 -8.30
C ALA A 200 17.91 31.09 -8.17
N PRO A 201 19.00 30.61 -7.55
CA PRO A 201 19.21 29.18 -7.37
C PRO A 201 18.29 28.63 -6.28
N PRO A 202 17.59 27.50 -6.52
CA PRO A 202 16.73 26.90 -5.50
C PRO A 202 17.55 26.13 -4.47
N LEU A 203 17.37 26.43 -3.20
CA LEU A 203 17.85 25.65 -2.08
C LEU A 203 16.97 24.39 -1.93
N LEU A 204 17.43 23.27 -2.43
CA LEU A 204 16.78 21.97 -2.24
C LEU A 204 17.24 21.35 -0.93
N SER A 205 16.55 21.61 0.18
CA SER A 205 16.73 20.85 1.42
C SER A 205 15.92 19.57 1.36
N ARG A 206 16.56 18.42 1.63
CA ARG A 206 15.89 17.10 1.59
C ARG A 206 15.99 16.42 2.94
N PRO A 207 14.87 15.99 3.52
CA PRO A 207 14.92 15.11 4.68
C PRO A 207 15.40 13.72 4.23
N ARG A 208 16.52 13.26 4.79
CA ARG A 208 17.10 11.92 4.53
C ARG A 208 16.34 10.80 5.20
N THR A 209 15.62 11.11 6.25
CA THR A 209 14.92 10.15 7.10
C THR A 209 13.53 10.65 7.37
N ARG A 210 12.53 9.78 7.21
CA ARG A 210 11.15 10.03 7.61
C ARG A 210 10.64 8.84 8.39
N ALA A 211 10.07 9.11 9.57
CA ALA A 211 9.31 8.14 10.34
C ALA A 211 7.90 8.67 10.52
N ALA A 212 6.90 7.81 10.38
CA ALA A 212 5.52 8.13 10.67
C ALA A 212 4.92 6.99 11.51
N MET A 213 4.15 7.36 12.52
CA MET A 213 3.39 6.44 13.37
C MET A 213 1.93 6.86 13.33
N THR A 214 1.05 5.90 13.08
CA THR A 214 -0.41 6.11 13.12
C THR A 214 -1.00 5.13 14.11
N LEU A 215 -1.78 5.64 15.04
CA LEU A 215 -2.64 4.89 15.97
C LEU A 215 -4.08 5.07 15.50
N SER A 216 -4.80 3.99 15.34
CA SER A 216 -6.23 3.97 15.01
C SER A 216 -6.99 3.04 15.93
#